data_fea7f7f4a816801f15dc973a61b80540
#
_entry.id   fea7f7f4a816801f15dc973a61b80540
#
_cell.length_a   1.000
_cell.length_b   1.000
_cell.length_c   1.000
_cell.angle_alpha   90.00
_cell.angle_beta   90.00
_cell.angle_gamma   90.00
#
_symmetry.space_group_name_H-M   'P 1'
#
loop_
_entity.id
_entity.type
_entity.pdbx_description
1 polymer ?
#
loop_
_entity_poly.entity_id
_entity_poly.type
_entity_poly.pdbx_seq_one_letter_code
_entity_poly.pdbx_strand_id
1 'polypeptide(L)'
;SQCRSLTVISKRNGEVSAYQWDYKFILEKKDWLLIELNTKEYSKLPGVYDLLAQDHGTLVIWEDFDIIDKSSNGQVYATLNEYKEKIVKYVGLIFHRFISSKGSAHITFFVNNHKVKALDPFLESNLKTTRKKEVDVAINDSNGVERHIKVQPYVLPYQKDLTEADIEKLGGIEDMRTKQGYYIYRNNRLIIYGNWFGLPRTELTKNARIKVDIPNTLDDIWKIDIKKQNASIPKSIQNQLRRKVEEAMEISVRQQTHRGRRNNVKENIDYLWNRIEGRENKFYYEINRDSKLFHFVRSKVSDESYTFMEMLLDELEK
;
A
#
# COMPACT_ATOMS: atom_id res chain seq x y z
N SER A 1 14.22 2.50 -24.14
CA SER A 1 15.22 1.88 -23.26
C SER A 1 15.82 2.93 -22.36
N GLN A 2 16.37 2.54 -21.22
CA GLN A 2 16.98 3.47 -20.26
C GLN A 2 18.51 3.49 -20.37
N CYS A 3 19.08 2.52 -21.10
CA CYS A 3 20.51 2.40 -21.36
C CYS A 3 20.76 2.14 -22.84
N ARG A 4 21.95 2.42 -23.30
CA ARG A 4 22.40 2.19 -24.69
C ARG A 4 23.19 0.92 -24.85
N SER A 5 23.66 0.34 -23.76
CA SER A 5 24.28 -0.97 -23.74
C SER A 5 23.68 -1.84 -22.66
N LEU A 6 23.28 -3.05 -23.00
CA LEU A 6 22.70 -4.05 -22.13
C LEU A 6 23.45 -5.37 -22.32
N THR A 7 24.10 -5.83 -21.27
CA THR A 7 24.75 -7.15 -21.26
C THR A 7 24.01 -8.11 -20.36
N VAL A 8 23.74 -9.31 -20.84
CA VAL A 8 23.12 -10.41 -20.07
C VAL A 8 24.05 -11.60 -20.08
N ILE A 9 24.43 -12.05 -18.88
CA ILE A 9 25.27 -13.23 -18.68
C ILE A 9 24.49 -14.21 -17.82
N SER A 10 24.28 -15.42 -18.31
CA SER A 10 23.56 -16.46 -17.59
C SER A 10 24.41 -17.70 -17.42
N LYS A 11 24.40 -18.28 -16.21
CA LYS A 11 25.06 -19.55 -15.91
C LYS A 11 24.01 -20.58 -15.50
N ARG A 12 24.08 -21.78 -16.12
CA ARG A 12 23.23 -22.90 -15.77
C ARG A 12 23.97 -24.21 -16.07
N ASN A 13 23.95 -25.17 -15.14
CA ASN A 13 24.57 -26.48 -15.30
C ASN A 13 26.06 -26.41 -15.70
N GLY A 14 26.81 -25.44 -15.23
CA GLY A 14 28.20 -25.21 -15.57
C GLY A 14 28.46 -24.46 -16.88
N GLU A 15 27.46 -24.31 -17.73
CA GLU A 15 27.55 -23.56 -18.99
C GLU A 15 27.27 -22.08 -18.76
N VAL A 16 28.02 -21.22 -19.45
CA VAL A 16 27.87 -19.75 -19.38
C VAL A 16 27.59 -19.23 -20.78
N SER A 17 26.51 -18.45 -20.90
CA SER A 17 26.16 -17.74 -22.13
C SER A 17 26.15 -16.24 -21.84
N ALA A 18 26.78 -15.45 -22.70
CA ALA A 18 26.91 -13.99 -22.53
C ALA A 18 26.59 -13.26 -23.84
N TYR A 19 25.60 -12.37 -23.78
CA TYR A 19 25.16 -11.58 -24.93
C TYR A 19 25.06 -10.11 -24.57
N GLN A 20 25.45 -9.27 -25.53
CA GLN A 20 25.34 -7.81 -25.40
C GLN A 20 24.50 -7.24 -26.54
N TRP A 21 23.56 -6.38 -26.17
CA TRP A 21 22.83 -5.50 -27.07
C TRP A 21 23.45 -4.11 -26.97
N ASP A 22 24.07 -3.61 -28.05
CA ASP A 22 24.71 -2.32 -28.11
C ASP A 22 24.05 -1.43 -29.17
N TYR A 23 23.52 -0.30 -28.75
CA TYR A 23 22.77 0.60 -29.64
C TYR A 23 23.68 1.23 -30.71
N LYS A 24 24.94 1.53 -30.40
CA LYS A 24 25.90 2.11 -31.35
C LYS A 24 26.24 1.08 -32.44
N PHE A 25 26.45 -0.16 -32.04
CA PHE A 25 26.72 -1.28 -32.97
C PHE A 25 25.53 -1.52 -33.91
N ILE A 26 24.29 -1.50 -33.39
CA ILE A 26 23.06 -1.65 -34.19
C ILE A 26 22.94 -0.51 -35.21
N LEU A 27 23.21 0.74 -34.83
CA LEU A 27 23.18 1.87 -35.75
C LEU A 27 24.23 1.76 -36.85
N GLU A 28 25.45 1.31 -36.50
CA GLU A 28 26.55 1.11 -37.44
C GLU A 28 26.21 0.03 -38.48
N LYS A 29 25.70 -1.12 -38.01
CA LYS A 29 25.35 -2.27 -38.86
C LYS A 29 24.00 -2.14 -39.55
N LYS A 30 23.13 -1.20 -39.09
CA LYS A 30 21.75 -0.99 -39.56
C LYS A 30 20.89 -2.27 -39.48
N ASP A 31 21.18 -3.13 -38.50
CA ASP A 31 20.49 -4.41 -38.29
C ASP A 31 20.40 -4.73 -36.80
N TRP A 32 19.37 -5.50 -36.41
CA TRP A 32 19.13 -5.95 -35.03
C TRP A 32 20.02 -7.16 -34.71
N LEU A 33 21.26 -6.86 -34.31
CA LEU A 33 22.27 -7.87 -34.00
C LEU A 33 22.55 -7.91 -32.50
N LEU A 34 22.79 -9.11 -31.98
CA LEU A 34 23.35 -9.35 -30.65
C LEU A 34 24.84 -9.70 -30.79
N ILE A 35 25.64 -9.19 -29.90
CA ILE A 35 27.05 -9.52 -29.79
C ILE A 35 27.18 -10.68 -28.81
N GLU A 36 27.71 -11.82 -29.24
CA GLU A 36 28.07 -12.90 -28.34
C GLU A 36 29.44 -12.61 -27.74
N LEU A 37 29.53 -12.59 -26.40
CA LEU A 37 30.77 -12.33 -25.69
C LEU A 37 31.48 -13.65 -25.35
N ASN A 38 32.75 -13.73 -25.69
CA ASN A 38 33.59 -14.89 -25.32
C ASN A 38 34.08 -14.76 -23.85
N THR A 39 34.68 -15.81 -23.31
CA THR A 39 35.13 -15.86 -21.91
C THR A 39 36.09 -14.73 -21.54
N LYS A 40 36.98 -14.32 -22.45
CA LYS A 40 37.94 -13.21 -22.15
C LYS A 40 37.26 -11.86 -22.08
N GLU A 41 36.15 -11.69 -22.78
CA GLU A 41 35.37 -10.46 -22.83
C GLU A 41 34.46 -10.33 -21.58
N TYR A 42 33.62 -11.33 -21.32
CA TYR A 42 32.69 -11.23 -20.20
C TYR A 42 33.37 -11.33 -18.83
N SER A 43 34.51 -12.04 -18.71
CA SER A 43 35.21 -12.16 -17.41
C SER A 43 35.69 -10.82 -16.83
N LYS A 44 35.79 -9.78 -17.64
CA LYS A 44 36.24 -8.44 -17.23
C LYS A 44 35.09 -7.58 -16.72
N LEU A 45 33.86 -8.01 -16.92
CA LEU A 45 32.68 -7.21 -16.55
C LEU A 45 32.41 -7.26 -15.05
N PRO A 46 31.85 -6.18 -14.47
CA PRO A 46 31.57 -6.10 -13.04
C PRO A 46 30.53 -7.16 -12.63
N GLY A 47 30.71 -7.77 -11.45
CA GLY A 47 29.78 -8.76 -10.89
C GLY A 47 29.90 -10.18 -11.49
N VAL A 48 30.68 -10.40 -12.53
CA VAL A 48 30.82 -11.71 -13.15
C VAL A 48 31.47 -12.72 -12.21
N TYR A 49 32.43 -12.30 -11.41
CA TYR A 49 33.07 -13.18 -10.42
C TYR A 49 32.02 -13.78 -9.46
N ASP A 50 31.10 -12.96 -8.96
CA ASP A 50 30.04 -13.40 -8.05
C ASP A 50 29.06 -14.37 -8.74
N LEU A 51 28.74 -14.13 -10.00
CA LEU A 51 27.92 -15.06 -10.81
C LEU A 51 28.63 -16.39 -11.01
N LEU A 52 29.91 -16.37 -11.36
CA LEU A 52 30.67 -17.60 -11.64
C LEU A 52 30.89 -18.45 -10.39
N ALA A 53 30.91 -17.86 -9.21
CA ALA A 53 31.00 -18.54 -7.92
C ALA A 53 29.72 -19.29 -7.54
N GLN A 54 28.57 -19.02 -8.20
CA GLN A 54 27.30 -19.69 -7.93
C GLN A 54 27.09 -20.87 -8.91
N ASP A 55 26.23 -21.82 -8.53
CA ASP A 55 25.88 -22.95 -9.38
C ASP A 55 25.07 -22.51 -10.61
N HIS A 56 24.19 -21.54 -10.44
CA HIS A 56 23.34 -20.96 -11.49
C HIS A 56 22.99 -19.51 -11.15
N GLY A 57 22.67 -18.73 -12.15
CA GLY A 57 22.26 -17.35 -11.97
C GLY A 57 22.27 -16.56 -13.28
N THR A 58 21.82 -15.31 -13.19
CA THR A 58 21.86 -14.36 -14.31
C THR A 58 22.33 -13.01 -13.81
N LEU A 59 23.28 -12.43 -14.53
CA LEU A 59 23.78 -11.07 -14.32
C LEU A 59 23.30 -10.20 -15.48
N VAL A 60 22.72 -9.05 -15.15
CA VAL A 60 22.27 -8.06 -16.11
C VAL A 60 23.00 -6.76 -15.83
N ILE A 61 23.73 -6.27 -16.83
CA ILE A 61 24.54 -5.06 -16.73
C ILE A 61 23.95 -4.01 -17.67
N TRP A 62 23.65 -2.85 -17.14
CA TRP A 62 23.21 -1.69 -17.92
C TRP A 62 24.30 -0.62 -17.92
N GLU A 63 24.67 -0.17 -19.11
CA GLU A 63 25.74 0.82 -19.31
C GLU A 63 25.27 1.92 -20.28
N ASP A 64 25.95 3.05 -20.26
CA ASP A 64 25.66 4.21 -21.13
C ASP A 64 24.19 4.71 -20.92
N PHE A 65 23.90 5.17 -19.71
CA PHE A 65 22.59 5.74 -19.34
C PHE A 65 22.43 7.14 -19.91
N ASP A 66 21.47 7.33 -20.82
CA ASP A 66 21.19 8.63 -21.42
C ASP A 66 20.15 9.48 -20.65
N ILE A 67 19.24 8.82 -19.92
CA ILE A 67 18.16 9.50 -19.18
C ILE A 67 18.68 10.04 -17.84
N ILE A 68 19.46 9.25 -17.11
CA ILE A 68 19.99 9.64 -15.79
C ILE A 68 20.95 10.82 -15.96
N ASP A 69 21.81 10.77 -16.96
CA ASP A 69 22.77 11.86 -17.26
C ASP A 69 22.07 13.18 -17.58
N LYS A 70 21.02 13.15 -18.40
CA LYS A 70 20.25 14.33 -18.79
C LYS A 70 19.42 14.91 -17.65
N SER A 71 18.88 14.06 -16.77
CA SER A 71 17.99 14.46 -15.67
C SER A 71 18.74 14.94 -14.43
N SER A 72 20.01 14.59 -14.29
CA SER A 72 20.79 14.80 -13.06
C SER A 72 21.48 16.18 -12.98
N ASN A 73 21.49 16.97 -14.06
CA ASN A 73 22.23 18.24 -14.12
C ASN A 73 23.67 18.13 -13.55
N GLY A 74 24.35 17.01 -13.81
CA GLY A 74 25.68 16.73 -13.27
C GLY A 74 25.73 16.16 -11.84
N GLN A 75 24.58 15.97 -11.19
CA GLN A 75 24.47 15.37 -9.84
C GLN A 75 24.05 13.90 -9.90
N VAL A 76 24.66 13.12 -10.75
CA VAL A 76 24.34 11.71 -10.99
C VAL A 76 24.28 10.88 -9.71
N TYR A 77 25.26 11.08 -8.81
CA TYR A 77 25.33 10.33 -7.55
C TYR A 77 24.14 10.61 -6.61
N ALA A 78 23.73 11.86 -6.48
CA ALA A 78 22.59 12.25 -5.66
C ALA A 78 21.28 11.64 -6.24
N THR A 79 21.11 11.73 -7.55
CA THR A 79 19.96 11.14 -8.27
C THR A 79 19.91 9.62 -8.10
N LEU A 80 21.04 8.92 -8.17
CA LEU A 80 21.09 7.48 -7.94
C LEU A 80 20.73 7.09 -6.49
N ASN A 81 21.14 7.91 -5.51
CA ASN A 81 20.74 7.68 -4.10
C ASN A 81 19.24 7.86 -3.89
N GLU A 82 18.62 8.85 -4.51
CA GLU A 82 17.16 8.98 -4.47
C GLU A 82 16.45 7.77 -5.10
N TYR A 83 16.95 7.29 -6.23
CA TYR A 83 16.40 6.08 -6.86
C TYR A 83 16.58 4.85 -5.98
N LYS A 84 17.71 4.71 -5.30
CA LYS A 84 17.94 3.61 -4.35
C LYS A 84 16.84 3.55 -3.30
N GLU A 85 16.52 4.67 -2.63
CA GLU A 85 15.48 4.73 -1.60
C GLU A 85 14.09 4.38 -2.17
N LYS A 86 13.78 4.91 -3.36
CA LYS A 86 12.53 4.58 -4.06
C LYS A 86 12.44 3.10 -4.42
N ILE A 87 13.54 2.51 -4.92
CA ILE A 87 13.62 1.08 -5.28
C ILE A 87 13.45 0.20 -4.05
N VAL A 88 14.12 0.51 -2.94
CA VAL A 88 14.01 -0.26 -1.69
C VAL A 88 12.56 -0.29 -1.21
N LYS A 89 11.88 0.86 -1.15
CA LYS A 89 10.46 0.94 -0.76
C LYS A 89 9.57 0.22 -1.76
N TYR A 90 9.79 0.39 -3.05
CA TYR A 90 9.01 -0.27 -4.10
C TYR A 90 9.13 -1.78 -4.03
N VAL A 91 10.36 -2.31 -3.99
CA VAL A 91 10.62 -3.76 -3.89
C VAL A 91 10.04 -4.33 -2.60
N GLY A 92 10.26 -3.63 -1.47
CA GLY A 92 9.74 -4.02 -0.17
C GLY A 92 8.21 -4.13 -0.14
N LEU A 93 7.49 -3.29 -0.89
CA LEU A 93 6.03 -3.31 -0.98
C LEU A 93 5.55 -4.33 -2.03
N ILE A 94 6.07 -4.28 -3.25
CA ILE A 94 5.57 -5.12 -4.36
C ILE A 94 5.80 -6.61 -4.11
N PHE A 95 6.93 -6.95 -3.51
CA PHE A 95 7.34 -8.33 -3.26
C PHE A 95 7.25 -8.73 -1.78
N HIS A 96 6.53 -7.97 -0.95
CA HIS A 96 6.49 -8.21 0.50
C HIS A 96 6.07 -9.64 0.87
N ARG A 97 5.13 -10.24 0.12
CA ARG A 97 4.70 -11.62 0.37
C ARG A 97 5.82 -12.63 0.12
N PHE A 98 6.64 -12.43 -0.93
CA PHE A 98 7.79 -13.28 -1.21
C PHE A 98 8.90 -13.10 -0.18
N ILE A 99 9.13 -11.85 0.27
CA ILE A 99 10.13 -11.54 1.30
C ILE A 99 9.72 -12.12 2.66
N SER A 100 8.41 -12.11 2.97
CA SER A 100 7.87 -12.62 4.24
C SER A 100 7.58 -14.12 4.22
N SER A 101 7.57 -14.76 3.06
CA SER A 101 7.28 -16.19 2.94
C SER A 101 8.38 -17.06 3.53
N LYS A 102 8.08 -18.36 3.71
CA LYS A 102 9.05 -19.37 4.17
C LYS A 102 9.21 -20.45 3.09
N GLY A 103 10.34 -21.16 3.14
CA GLY A 103 10.62 -22.27 2.21
C GLY A 103 10.88 -21.80 0.79
N SER A 104 10.48 -22.58 -0.20
CA SER A 104 10.79 -22.36 -1.63
C SER A 104 10.18 -21.11 -2.25
N ALA A 105 9.16 -20.53 -1.62
CA ALA A 105 8.53 -19.29 -2.08
C ALA A 105 9.28 -18.04 -1.58
N HIS A 106 10.24 -18.19 -0.65
CA HIS A 106 10.98 -17.05 -0.09
C HIS A 106 11.97 -16.50 -1.10
N ILE A 107 11.97 -15.17 -1.28
CA ILE A 107 12.93 -14.45 -2.10
C ILE A 107 13.58 -13.35 -1.25
N THR A 108 14.91 -13.30 -1.28
CA THR A 108 15.67 -12.23 -0.64
C THR A 108 16.13 -11.23 -1.69
N PHE A 109 15.87 -9.95 -1.45
CA PHE A 109 16.31 -8.86 -2.30
C PHE A 109 17.40 -8.05 -1.59
N PHE A 110 18.41 -7.66 -2.35
CA PHE A 110 19.45 -6.75 -1.91
C PHE A 110 19.52 -5.54 -2.83
N VAL A 111 19.73 -4.37 -2.26
CA VAL A 111 20.02 -3.14 -2.99
C VAL A 111 21.31 -2.56 -2.41
N ASN A 112 22.36 -2.48 -3.22
CA ASN A 112 23.71 -2.09 -2.76
C ASN A 112 24.16 -2.86 -1.51
N ASN A 113 24.03 -4.20 -1.55
CA ASN A 113 24.37 -5.13 -0.46
C ASN A 113 23.51 -5.00 0.82
N HIS A 114 22.49 -4.14 0.84
CA HIS A 114 21.56 -4.03 1.95
C HIS A 114 20.31 -4.84 1.68
N LYS A 115 19.99 -5.73 2.61
CA LYS A 115 18.78 -6.56 2.52
C LYS A 115 17.52 -5.71 2.61
N VAL A 116 16.61 -5.87 1.64
CA VAL A 116 15.32 -5.20 1.61
C VAL A 116 14.37 -5.87 2.62
N LYS A 117 13.73 -5.06 3.45
CA LYS A 117 12.68 -5.51 4.37
C LYS A 117 11.32 -5.52 3.68
N ALA A 118 10.46 -6.49 4.06
CA ALA A 118 9.08 -6.51 3.61
C ALA A 118 8.30 -5.34 4.24
N LEU A 119 7.52 -4.63 3.41
CA LEU A 119 6.52 -3.68 3.88
C LEU A 119 5.17 -4.38 3.93
N ASP A 120 4.51 -4.35 5.10
CA ASP A 120 3.18 -4.95 5.27
C ASP A 120 2.10 -3.88 5.25
N PRO A 121 1.39 -3.69 4.11
CA PRO A 121 0.37 -2.64 3.99
C PRO A 121 -0.89 -2.91 4.82
N PHE A 122 -1.04 -4.10 5.39
CA PHE A 122 -2.19 -4.51 6.18
C PHE A 122 -1.92 -4.57 7.68
N LEU A 123 -0.66 -4.51 8.08
CA LEU A 123 -0.23 -4.75 9.47
C LEU A 123 -0.87 -6.03 10.03
N GLU A 124 -0.75 -7.14 9.29
CA GLU A 124 -1.41 -8.42 9.66
C GLU A 124 -0.98 -8.94 11.03
N SER A 125 0.23 -8.59 11.49
CA SER A 125 0.76 -8.95 12.81
C SER A 125 0.28 -8.06 13.96
N ASN A 126 -0.37 -6.92 13.69
CA ASN A 126 -0.84 -6.01 14.73
C ASN A 126 -2.23 -6.45 15.23
N LEU A 127 -2.37 -6.71 16.52
CA LEU A 127 -3.61 -7.20 17.15
C LEU A 127 -4.78 -6.21 17.06
N LYS A 128 -4.49 -4.92 16.89
CA LYS A 128 -5.53 -3.88 16.72
C LYS A 128 -6.00 -3.73 15.26
N THR A 129 -5.36 -4.42 14.31
CA THR A 129 -5.84 -4.47 12.94
C THR A 129 -7.13 -5.25 12.86
N THR A 130 -8.20 -4.61 12.37
CA THR A 130 -9.46 -5.29 12.12
C THR A 130 -9.36 -6.04 10.79
N ARG A 131 -9.36 -7.38 10.87
CA ARG A 131 -9.35 -8.26 9.71
C ARG A 131 -10.74 -8.85 9.52
N LYS A 132 -11.38 -8.54 8.40
CA LYS A 132 -12.67 -9.11 8.03
C LYS A 132 -12.50 -10.48 7.37
N LYS A 133 -13.59 -11.25 7.34
CA LYS A 133 -13.59 -12.57 6.67
C LYS A 133 -13.26 -12.41 5.19
N GLU A 134 -12.37 -13.27 4.69
CA GLU A 134 -12.10 -13.43 3.26
C GLU A 134 -13.35 -13.97 2.56
N VAL A 135 -13.65 -13.45 1.39
CA VAL A 135 -14.82 -13.82 0.58
C VAL A 135 -14.36 -14.19 -0.82
N ASP A 136 -14.86 -15.29 -1.33
CA ASP A 136 -14.72 -15.68 -2.72
C ASP A 136 -15.80 -14.97 -3.56
N VAL A 137 -15.37 -14.30 -4.63
CA VAL A 137 -16.27 -13.62 -5.58
C VAL A 137 -16.13 -14.31 -6.93
N ALA A 138 -17.22 -14.87 -7.41
CA ALA A 138 -17.27 -15.54 -8.71
C ALA A 138 -17.30 -14.49 -9.86
N ILE A 139 -16.49 -14.71 -10.87
CA ILE A 139 -16.35 -13.84 -12.04
C ILE A 139 -16.20 -14.72 -13.28
N ASN A 140 -16.93 -14.41 -14.34
CA ASN A 140 -16.74 -15.10 -15.61
C ASN A 140 -15.52 -14.51 -16.37
N ASP A 141 -14.63 -15.38 -16.84
CA ASP A 141 -13.53 -14.99 -17.72
C ASP A 141 -14.03 -14.63 -19.13
N SER A 142 -13.12 -14.23 -20.04
CA SER A 142 -13.48 -13.86 -21.42
C SER A 142 -14.13 -14.99 -22.21
N ASN A 143 -13.97 -16.23 -21.80
CA ASN A 143 -14.56 -17.42 -22.41
C ASN A 143 -15.85 -17.87 -21.70
N GLY A 144 -16.36 -17.09 -20.73
CA GLY A 144 -17.56 -17.41 -19.97
C GLY A 144 -17.34 -18.46 -18.85
N VAL A 145 -16.09 -18.85 -18.57
CA VAL A 145 -15.77 -19.80 -17.51
C VAL A 145 -15.72 -19.07 -16.17
N GLU A 146 -16.44 -19.62 -15.17
CA GLU A 146 -16.42 -19.08 -13.82
C GLU A 146 -15.05 -19.23 -13.16
N ARG A 147 -14.53 -18.12 -12.64
CA ARG A 147 -13.30 -18.01 -11.89
C ARG A 147 -13.57 -17.33 -10.56
N HIS A 148 -12.73 -17.57 -9.59
CA HIS A 148 -12.87 -16.99 -8.25
C HIS A 148 -11.74 -16.03 -7.94
N ILE A 149 -12.09 -14.86 -7.42
CA ILE A 149 -11.16 -13.91 -6.80
C ILE A 149 -11.38 -13.90 -5.29
N LYS A 150 -10.31 -13.78 -4.54
CA LYS A 150 -10.38 -13.67 -3.08
C LYS A 150 -10.32 -12.23 -2.66
N VAL A 151 -11.25 -11.82 -1.82
CA VAL A 151 -11.36 -10.44 -1.35
C VAL A 151 -11.38 -10.41 0.17
N GLN A 152 -10.49 -9.64 0.76
CA GLN A 152 -10.42 -9.50 2.21
C GLN A 152 -10.25 -8.03 2.62
N PRO A 153 -11.24 -7.44 3.31
CA PRO A 153 -11.14 -6.10 3.85
C PRO A 153 -10.33 -6.07 5.15
N TYR A 154 -9.53 -5.02 5.30
CA TYR A 154 -8.77 -4.70 6.51
C TYR A 154 -9.05 -3.25 6.92
N VAL A 155 -9.01 -3.01 8.22
CA VAL A 155 -8.97 -1.66 8.76
C VAL A 155 -7.78 -1.57 9.70
N LEU A 156 -6.82 -0.72 9.35
CA LEU A 156 -5.61 -0.49 10.14
C LEU A 156 -5.95 0.15 11.49
N PRO A 157 -5.12 -0.01 12.51
CA PRO A 157 -5.29 0.64 13.79
C PRO A 157 -5.35 2.17 13.65
N TYR A 158 -5.90 2.83 14.65
CA TYR A 158 -5.84 4.28 14.73
C TYR A 158 -4.37 4.74 14.79
N GLN A 159 -4.05 5.85 14.12
CA GLN A 159 -2.68 6.32 13.96
C GLN A 159 -1.90 6.42 15.28
N LYS A 160 -2.55 6.87 16.36
CA LYS A 160 -1.92 6.99 17.68
C LYS A 160 -1.63 5.65 18.37
N ASP A 161 -2.25 4.57 17.88
CA ASP A 161 -2.04 3.21 18.38
C ASP A 161 -0.90 2.47 17.65
N LEU A 162 -0.29 3.11 16.64
CA LEU A 162 0.82 2.53 15.88
C LEU A 162 2.15 2.75 16.61
N THR A 163 2.94 1.68 16.67
CA THR A 163 4.33 1.75 17.08
C THR A 163 5.22 2.23 15.93
N GLU A 164 6.45 2.65 16.24
CA GLU A 164 7.46 2.99 15.21
C GLU A 164 7.72 1.81 14.26
N ALA A 165 7.74 0.59 14.77
CA ALA A 165 7.89 -0.62 13.97
C ALA A 165 6.69 -0.85 13.02
N ASP A 166 5.47 -0.50 13.43
CA ASP A 166 4.30 -0.59 12.55
C ASP A 166 4.38 0.47 11.45
N ILE A 167 4.80 1.68 11.79
CA ILE A 167 5.01 2.78 10.83
C ILE A 167 6.08 2.40 9.80
N GLU A 168 7.19 1.79 10.25
CA GLU A 168 8.24 1.28 9.35
C GLU A 168 7.68 0.21 8.40
N LYS A 169 6.89 -0.75 8.91
CA LYS A 169 6.25 -1.80 8.09
C LYS A 169 5.29 -1.24 7.05
N LEU A 170 4.59 -0.14 7.34
CA LEU A 170 3.72 0.55 6.39
C LEU A 170 4.49 1.32 5.31
N GLY A 171 5.79 1.57 5.51
CA GLY A 171 6.60 2.42 4.62
C GLY A 171 6.60 3.90 5.00
N GLY A 172 6.02 4.25 6.16
CA GLY A 172 5.89 5.58 6.71
C GLY A 172 4.44 5.99 6.96
N ILE A 173 4.24 7.01 7.80
CA ILE A 173 2.90 7.47 8.18
C ILE A 173 2.13 8.09 7.00
N GLU A 174 2.82 8.74 6.08
CA GLU A 174 2.20 9.32 4.88
C GLU A 174 1.63 8.23 3.95
N ASP A 175 2.25 7.05 3.92
CA ASP A 175 1.76 5.92 3.16
C ASP A 175 0.41 5.40 3.69
N MET A 176 0.12 5.56 4.98
CA MET A 176 -1.19 5.24 5.55
C MET A 176 -2.30 6.06 4.88
N ARG A 177 -2.06 7.34 4.65
CA ARG A 177 -3.01 8.27 4.04
C ARG A 177 -3.07 8.13 2.52
N THR A 178 -1.92 8.12 1.88
CA THR A 178 -1.82 8.17 0.41
C THR A 178 -2.08 6.84 -0.26
N LYS A 179 -1.79 5.72 0.43
CA LYS A 179 -1.93 4.36 -0.09
C LYS A 179 -3.16 3.62 0.45
N GLN A 180 -4.25 4.33 0.78
CA GLN A 180 -5.53 3.72 1.14
C GLN A 180 -6.24 3.13 -0.09
N GLY A 181 -7.06 2.09 0.11
CA GLY A 181 -7.84 1.51 -0.99
C GLY A 181 -7.49 0.07 -1.32
N TYR A 182 -7.64 -0.27 -2.58
CA TYR A 182 -7.39 -1.62 -3.07
C TYR A 182 -5.92 -1.95 -3.18
N TYR A 183 -5.61 -3.22 -2.88
CA TYR A 183 -4.32 -3.87 -3.05
C TYR A 183 -4.54 -5.17 -3.84
N ILE A 184 -4.19 -5.15 -5.12
CA ILE A 184 -4.48 -6.24 -6.05
C ILE A 184 -3.22 -7.05 -6.30
N TYR A 185 -3.31 -8.33 -6.00
CA TYR A 185 -2.24 -9.31 -6.14
C TYR A 185 -2.52 -10.27 -7.27
N ARG A 186 -1.50 -10.59 -8.03
CA ARG A 186 -1.46 -11.66 -9.01
C ARG A 186 -0.29 -12.58 -8.69
N ASN A 187 -0.57 -13.85 -8.39
CA ASN A 187 0.46 -14.81 -7.95
C ASN A 187 1.36 -14.24 -6.85
N ASN A 188 0.78 -13.70 -5.78
CA ASN A 188 1.48 -13.08 -4.65
C ASN A 188 2.25 -11.79 -4.96
N ARG A 189 2.39 -11.39 -6.23
CA ARG A 189 2.97 -10.11 -6.59
C ARG A 189 1.91 -9.02 -6.51
N LEU A 190 2.18 -7.96 -5.77
CA LEU A 190 1.32 -6.77 -5.74
C LEU A 190 1.44 -6.03 -7.08
N ILE A 191 0.31 -5.80 -7.77
CA ILE A 191 0.28 -5.12 -9.07
C ILE A 191 -0.24 -3.70 -8.94
N ILE A 192 -1.31 -3.52 -8.17
CA ILE A 192 -1.97 -2.23 -7.96
C ILE A 192 -2.13 -2.03 -6.46
N TYR A 193 -1.89 -0.80 -6.00
CA TYR A 193 -2.10 -0.45 -4.60
C TYR A 193 -2.50 1.00 -4.42
N GLY A 194 -3.21 1.28 -3.33
CA GLY A 194 -3.57 2.62 -2.92
C GLY A 194 -4.54 3.32 -3.88
N ASN A 195 -5.45 2.59 -4.51
CA ASN A 195 -6.42 3.15 -5.46
C ASN A 195 -7.84 2.75 -5.06
N TRP A 196 -8.77 3.70 -5.08
CA TRP A 196 -10.19 3.49 -4.81
C TRP A 196 -11.04 3.31 -6.06
N PHE A 197 -10.48 3.43 -7.27
CA PHE A 197 -11.16 3.27 -8.56
C PHE A 197 -12.45 4.10 -8.67
N GLY A 198 -12.34 5.38 -8.37
CA GLY A 198 -13.46 6.33 -8.49
C GLY A 198 -14.26 6.56 -7.20
N LEU A 199 -14.02 5.78 -6.14
CA LEU A 199 -14.56 6.14 -4.81
C LEU A 199 -13.73 7.28 -4.20
N PRO A 200 -14.35 8.15 -3.38
CA PRO A 200 -13.66 9.29 -2.80
C PRO A 200 -12.57 8.85 -1.81
N ARG A 201 -11.41 9.46 -1.95
CA ARG A 201 -10.32 9.34 -0.98
C ARG A 201 -10.46 10.43 0.06
N THR A 202 -10.67 10.06 1.32
CA THR A 202 -10.85 10.99 2.43
C THR A 202 -9.91 10.65 3.59
N GLU A 203 -9.69 11.61 4.50
CA GLU A 203 -8.99 11.35 5.76
C GLU A 203 -9.70 10.30 6.62
N LEU A 204 -11.03 10.28 6.59
CA LEU A 204 -11.82 9.35 7.38
C LEU A 204 -11.68 7.88 6.92
N THR A 205 -11.32 7.65 5.65
CA THR A 205 -11.16 6.31 5.08
C THR A 205 -9.71 5.83 5.04
N LYS A 206 -8.77 6.60 5.57
CA LYS A 206 -7.32 6.32 5.46
C LYS A 206 -6.87 4.97 6.03
N ASN A 207 -7.63 4.40 6.97
CA ASN A 207 -7.31 3.12 7.58
C ASN A 207 -7.81 1.92 6.77
N ALA A 208 -8.73 2.12 5.81
CA ALA A 208 -9.32 1.02 5.05
C ALA A 208 -8.37 0.52 3.94
N ARG A 209 -8.26 -0.81 3.84
CA ARG A 209 -7.48 -1.55 2.84
C ARG A 209 -8.29 -2.73 2.35
N ILE A 210 -8.29 -2.97 1.05
CA ILE A 210 -9.01 -4.08 0.43
C ILE A 210 -8.02 -4.95 -0.31
N LYS A 211 -7.72 -6.12 0.25
CA LYS A 211 -6.86 -7.12 -0.37
C LYS A 211 -7.67 -7.90 -1.40
N VAL A 212 -7.14 -8.00 -2.62
CA VAL A 212 -7.75 -8.76 -3.72
C VAL A 212 -6.69 -9.65 -4.34
N ASP A 213 -6.93 -10.95 -4.33
CA ASP A 213 -6.08 -11.94 -4.98
C ASP A 213 -6.76 -12.44 -6.26
N ILE A 214 -6.09 -12.26 -7.40
CA ILE A 214 -6.58 -12.66 -8.71
C ILE A 214 -5.73 -13.77 -9.31
N PRO A 215 -6.35 -14.79 -9.94
CA PRO A 215 -5.62 -15.80 -10.69
C PRO A 215 -5.16 -15.28 -12.06
N ASN A 216 -4.14 -15.91 -12.64
CA ASN A 216 -3.61 -15.55 -13.97
C ASN A 216 -4.65 -15.66 -15.08
N THR A 217 -5.63 -16.53 -14.91
CA THR A 217 -6.69 -16.78 -15.90
C THR A 217 -7.62 -15.58 -16.13
N LEU A 218 -7.48 -14.52 -15.35
CA LEU A 218 -8.26 -13.29 -15.46
C LEU A 218 -7.47 -12.11 -16.05
N ASP A 219 -6.26 -12.32 -16.54
CA ASP A 219 -5.41 -11.26 -17.07
C ASP A 219 -6.09 -10.46 -18.19
N ASP A 220 -6.82 -11.13 -19.07
CA ASP A 220 -7.52 -10.51 -20.20
C ASP A 220 -8.64 -9.55 -19.75
N ILE A 221 -9.37 -9.91 -18.69
CA ILE A 221 -10.47 -9.11 -18.17
C ILE A 221 -9.97 -7.89 -17.42
N TRP A 222 -8.92 -8.07 -16.63
CA TRP A 222 -8.33 -6.99 -15.84
C TRP A 222 -7.52 -6.00 -16.66
N LYS A 223 -7.29 -6.29 -17.97
CA LYS A 223 -6.45 -5.47 -18.85
C LYS A 223 -5.19 -4.99 -18.13
N ILE A 224 -4.55 -5.92 -17.43
CA ILE A 224 -3.34 -5.62 -16.66
C ILE A 224 -2.25 -5.28 -17.65
N ASP A 225 -2.10 -4.01 -17.96
CA ASP A 225 -0.90 -3.54 -18.64
C ASP A 225 0.24 -3.65 -17.63
N ILE A 226 1.11 -4.64 -17.82
CA ILE A 226 2.27 -4.93 -16.98
C ILE A 226 3.17 -3.70 -16.79
N LYS A 227 3.04 -2.71 -17.65
CA LYS A 227 3.84 -1.47 -17.65
C LYS A 227 3.15 -0.26 -17.02
N LYS A 228 1.84 -0.32 -16.71
CA LYS A 228 1.10 0.88 -16.27
C LYS A 228 0.37 0.65 -14.96
N GLN A 229 0.57 1.56 -14.04
CA GLN A 229 -0.15 1.72 -12.77
C GLN A 229 -1.66 2.06 -12.95
N ASN A 230 -2.18 1.93 -14.17
CA ASN A 230 -3.54 2.31 -14.57
C ASN A 230 -4.41 1.11 -14.95
N ALA A 231 -4.26 -0.05 -14.33
CA ALA A 231 -5.24 -1.10 -14.50
C ALA A 231 -6.57 -0.65 -13.90
N SER A 232 -7.64 -0.82 -14.64
CA SER A 232 -8.99 -0.53 -14.18
C SER A 232 -9.66 -1.84 -13.76
N ILE A 233 -10.25 -1.84 -12.57
CA ILE A 233 -11.14 -2.95 -12.20
C ILE A 233 -12.38 -2.88 -13.10
N PRO A 234 -12.79 -3.97 -13.78
CA PRO A 234 -14.01 -3.98 -14.55
C PRO A 234 -15.21 -3.54 -13.70
N LYS A 235 -16.11 -2.73 -14.27
CA LYS A 235 -17.27 -2.18 -13.53
C LYS A 235 -18.15 -3.26 -12.88
N SER A 236 -18.30 -4.41 -13.53
CA SER A 236 -19.02 -5.57 -12.98
C SER A 236 -18.42 -6.05 -11.66
N ILE A 237 -17.09 -6.13 -11.59
CA ILE A 237 -16.34 -6.53 -10.40
C ILE A 237 -16.42 -5.44 -9.34
N GLN A 238 -16.27 -4.17 -9.71
CA GLN A 238 -16.42 -3.05 -8.77
C GLN A 238 -17.77 -3.10 -8.05
N ASN A 239 -18.86 -3.37 -8.76
CA ASN A 239 -20.20 -3.44 -8.20
C ASN A 239 -20.32 -4.59 -7.18
N GLN A 240 -19.74 -5.76 -7.47
CA GLN A 240 -19.74 -6.90 -6.55
C GLN A 240 -18.91 -6.65 -5.28
N LEU A 241 -17.78 -5.93 -5.42
CA LEU A 241 -16.89 -5.59 -4.31
C LEU A 241 -17.43 -4.43 -3.46
N ARG A 242 -18.30 -3.58 -4.01
CA ARG A 242 -18.74 -2.32 -3.43
C ARG A 242 -19.20 -2.45 -1.98
N ARG A 243 -20.08 -3.43 -1.70
CA ARG A 243 -20.60 -3.66 -0.33
C ARG A 243 -19.47 -3.92 0.68
N LYS A 244 -18.45 -4.70 0.31
CA LYS A 244 -17.34 -5.03 1.20
C LYS A 244 -16.40 -3.84 1.42
N VAL A 245 -16.26 -3.02 0.42
CA VAL A 245 -15.50 -1.76 0.49
C VAL A 245 -16.22 -0.75 1.40
N GLU A 246 -17.51 -0.57 1.20
CA GLU A 246 -18.35 0.31 2.02
C GLU A 246 -18.29 -0.09 3.50
N GLU A 247 -18.38 -1.39 3.82
CA GLU A 247 -18.23 -1.91 5.19
C GLU A 247 -16.86 -1.52 5.81
N ALA A 248 -15.76 -1.68 5.08
CA ALA A 248 -14.44 -1.32 5.58
C ALA A 248 -14.27 0.22 5.74
N MET A 249 -14.82 0.98 4.80
CA MET A 249 -14.82 2.44 4.87
C MET A 249 -15.60 2.94 6.09
N GLU A 250 -16.79 2.40 6.34
CA GLU A 250 -17.60 2.75 7.53
C GLU A 250 -16.87 2.48 8.84
N ILE A 251 -16.18 1.34 8.96
CA ILE A 251 -15.39 1.04 10.16
C ILE A 251 -14.25 2.04 10.31
N SER A 252 -13.55 2.38 9.22
CA SER A 252 -12.51 3.40 9.24
C SER A 252 -13.06 4.76 9.68
N VAL A 253 -14.20 5.17 9.13
CA VAL A 253 -14.89 6.42 9.52
C VAL A 253 -15.22 6.40 11.02
N ARG A 254 -15.83 5.32 11.51
CA ARG A 254 -16.15 5.18 12.95
C ARG A 254 -14.91 5.29 13.83
N GLN A 255 -13.78 4.71 13.41
CA GLN A 255 -12.52 4.85 14.16
C GLN A 255 -12.04 6.31 14.23
N GLN A 256 -12.22 7.09 13.15
CA GLN A 256 -11.79 8.49 13.11
C GLN A 256 -12.76 9.44 13.80
N THR A 257 -14.06 9.14 13.75
CA THR A 257 -15.14 9.99 14.30
C THR A 257 -15.66 9.52 15.65
N HIS A 258 -14.95 8.60 16.32
CA HIS A 258 -15.41 8.06 17.58
C HIS A 258 -15.56 9.19 18.61
N ARG A 259 -16.79 9.54 18.90
CA ARG A 259 -17.15 10.30 20.10
C ARG A 259 -17.09 9.34 21.28
N GLY A 260 -16.51 9.76 22.39
CA GLY A 260 -16.37 8.94 23.59
C GLY A 260 -17.71 8.33 24.06
N ARG A 261 -17.64 7.32 24.92
CA ARG A 261 -18.80 6.67 25.50
C ARG A 261 -19.23 7.42 26.74
N ARG A 262 -20.53 7.74 26.87
CA ARG A 262 -21.11 8.27 28.13
C ARG A 262 -20.90 7.23 29.24
N ASN A 263 -20.24 7.65 30.31
CA ASN A 263 -19.98 6.80 31.47
C ASN A 263 -20.88 7.22 32.62
N ASN A 264 -22.18 6.87 32.57
CA ASN A 264 -23.13 7.16 33.63
C ASN A 264 -23.05 6.05 34.70
N VAL A 265 -22.49 6.40 35.84
CA VAL A 265 -22.12 5.45 36.90
C VAL A 265 -23.27 5.05 37.83
N LYS A 266 -24.41 5.78 37.84
CA LYS A 266 -25.56 5.46 38.70
C LYS A 266 -26.89 5.87 38.07
N GLU A 267 -27.83 4.92 38.03
CA GLU A 267 -29.16 5.08 37.38
C GLU A 267 -30.11 6.10 38.01
N ASN A 268 -29.87 6.53 39.25
CA ASN A 268 -30.81 7.42 40.01
C ASN A 268 -30.29 8.83 40.28
N ILE A 269 -29.23 9.27 39.57
CA ILE A 269 -28.69 10.62 39.74
C ILE A 269 -28.86 11.40 38.44
N ASP A 270 -29.49 12.56 38.51
CA ASP A 270 -29.62 13.48 37.39
C ASP A 270 -28.35 14.36 37.34
N TYR A 271 -27.45 13.99 36.46
CA TYR A 271 -26.16 14.69 36.28
C TYR A 271 -26.33 15.89 35.37
N LEU A 272 -25.82 17.04 35.79
CA LEU A 272 -25.76 18.23 34.93
C LEU A 272 -24.73 18.12 33.83
N TRP A 273 -23.66 17.37 34.09
CA TRP A 273 -22.59 17.10 33.14
C TRP A 273 -22.48 15.59 32.88
N ASN A 274 -22.47 15.22 31.62
CA ASN A 274 -22.11 13.85 31.23
C ASN A 274 -20.60 13.73 31.14
N ARG A 275 -20.02 12.80 31.88
CA ARG A 275 -18.63 12.43 31.71
C ARG A 275 -18.52 11.50 30.50
N ILE A 276 -17.76 11.92 29.50
CA ILE A 276 -17.52 11.18 28.28
C ILE A 276 -16.11 10.62 28.34
N GLU A 277 -16.00 9.30 28.27
CA GLU A 277 -14.71 8.64 28.18
C GLU A 277 -14.23 8.66 26.73
N GLY A 278 -13.16 9.40 26.48
CA GLY A 278 -12.48 9.48 25.20
C GLY A 278 -11.45 8.37 25.03
N ARG A 279 -10.66 8.45 23.98
CA ARG A 279 -9.49 7.56 23.76
C ARG A 279 -8.36 7.93 24.72
N GLU A 280 -7.45 6.97 24.99
CA GLU A 280 -6.24 7.19 25.79
C GLU A 280 -6.55 7.56 27.28
N ASN A 281 -7.65 7.03 27.84
CA ASN A 281 -8.10 7.40 29.19
C ASN A 281 -8.33 8.91 29.41
N LYS A 282 -8.56 9.64 28.33
CA LYS A 282 -8.97 11.05 28.42
C LYS A 282 -10.46 11.14 28.63
N PHE A 283 -10.85 12.09 29.46
CA PHE A 283 -12.24 12.38 29.73
C PHE A 283 -12.54 13.82 29.32
N TYR A 284 -13.71 14.04 28.79
CA TYR A 284 -14.28 15.35 28.60
C TYR A 284 -15.70 15.37 29.11
N TYR A 285 -16.25 16.55 29.32
CA TYR A 285 -17.54 16.71 29.88
C TYR A 285 -18.43 17.46 28.90
N GLU A 286 -19.66 16.96 28.71
CA GLU A 286 -20.71 17.60 27.94
C GLU A 286 -21.86 17.94 28.87
N ILE A 287 -22.53 19.07 28.63
CA ILE A 287 -23.71 19.45 29.37
C ILE A 287 -24.84 18.49 29.06
N ASN A 288 -25.46 17.94 30.09
CA ASN A 288 -26.60 17.05 29.97
C ASN A 288 -27.87 17.85 29.69
N ARG A 289 -28.14 18.11 28.41
CA ARG A 289 -29.35 18.82 27.96
C ARG A 289 -30.64 18.05 28.22
N ASP A 290 -30.58 16.78 28.58
CA ASP A 290 -31.71 15.93 28.99
C ASP A 290 -31.95 15.95 30.50
N SER A 291 -31.16 16.68 31.29
CA SER A 291 -31.33 16.79 32.73
C SER A 291 -32.61 17.54 33.10
N LYS A 292 -33.20 17.15 34.23
CA LYS A 292 -34.41 17.82 34.76
C LYS A 292 -34.17 19.31 35.00
N LEU A 293 -32.98 19.66 35.47
CA LEU A 293 -32.62 21.06 35.68
C LEU A 293 -32.55 21.81 34.35
N PHE A 294 -31.98 21.21 33.31
CA PHE A 294 -31.91 21.86 32.00
C PHE A 294 -33.32 22.10 31.42
N HIS A 295 -34.17 21.08 31.46
CA HIS A 295 -35.58 21.23 31.05
C HIS A 295 -36.35 22.26 31.85
N PHE A 296 -36.11 22.33 33.17
CA PHE A 296 -36.70 23.37 34.01
C PHE A 296 -36.26 24.77 33.59
N VAL A 297 -34.95 25.00 33.41
CA VAL A 297 -34.41 26.28 32.94
C VAL A 297 -34.99 26.63 31.57
N ARG A 298 -35.00 25.68 30.64
CA ARG A 298 -35.57 25.85 29.27
C ARG A 298 -37.04 26.31 29.34
N SER A 299 -37.83 25.79 30.28
CA SER A 299 -39.25 26.15 30.45
C SER A 299 -39.47 27.57 31.02
N LYS A 300 -38.42 28.22 31.57
CA LYS A 300 -38.49 29.55 32.19
C LYS A 300 -37.83 30.64 31.36
N VAL A 301 -37.13 30.30 30.30
CA VAL A 301 -36.36 31.23 29.47
C VAL A 301 -37.07 31.46 28.13
N SER A 302 -37.09 32.70 27.63
CA SER A 302 -37.62 33.01 26.29
C SER A 302 -36.75 32.36 25.19
N ASP A 303 -37.32 32.14 24.00
CA ASP A 303 -36.59 31.50 22.90
C ASP A 303 -35.35 32.32 22.49
N GLU A 304 -35.43 33.64 22.52
CA GLU A 304 -34.29 34.51 22.23
C GLU A 304 -33.16 34.34 23.26
N SER A 305 -33.50 34.40 24.53
CA SER A 305 -32.54 34.20 25.64
C SER A 305 -31.99 32.79 25.67
N TYR A 306 -32.77 31.80 25.25
CA TYR A 306 -32.33 30.40 25.13
C TYR A 306 -31.23 30.24 24.05
N THR A 307 -31.38 30.92 22.94
CA THR A 307 -30.35 30.88 21.87
C THR A 307 -29.00 31.42 22.37
N PHE A 308 -29.00 32.52 23.11
CA PHE A 308 -27.77 33.06 23.74
C PHE A 308 -27.19 32.11 24.79
N MET A 309 -28.06 31.48 25.58
CA MET A 309 -27.62 30.47 26.56
C MET A 309 -26.96 29.27 25.90
N GLU A 310 -27.55 28.74 24.82
CA GLU A 310 -26.93 27.63 24.07
C GLU A 310 -25.55 28.00 23.48
N MET A 311 -25.40 29.18 22.92
CA MET A 311 -24.11 29.67 22.42
C MET A 311 -23.07 29.75 23.56
N LEU A 312 -23.46 30.17 24.76
CA LEU A 312 -22.57 30.21 25.92
C LEU A 312 -22.20 28.78 26.38
N LEU A 313 -23.16 27.86 26.41
CA LEU A 313 -22.95 26.49 26.85
C LEU A 313 -22.04 25.73 25.87
N ASP A 314 -22.23 25.94 24.56
CA ASP A 314 -21.38 25.34 23.52
C ASP A 314 -19.92 25.85 23.60
N GLU A 315 -19.71 27.10 24.07
CA GLU A 315 -18.37 27.63 24.30
C GLU A 315 -17.71 27.03 25.55
N LEU A 316 -18.51 26.73 26.59
CA LEU A 316 -18.03 26.06 27.81
C LEU A 316 -17.69 24.57 27.63
N GLU A 317 -18.22 23.94 26.61
CA GLU A 317 -17.94 22.54 26.26
C GLU A 317 -16.64 22.34 25.43
N LYS A 318 -16.07 23.42 24.88
CA LYS A 318 -14.81 23.41 24.11
C LYS A 318 -13.59 23.30 25.01
#